data_5cd64f6f6baf909e77c117582e667256
#
_entry.id   5cd64f6f6baf909e77c117582e667256
#
_cell.length_a   1.000
_cell.length_b   1.000
_cell.length_c   1.000
_cell.angle_alpha   90.00
_cell.angle_beta   90.00
_cell.angle_gamma   90.00
#
_symmetry.space_group_name_H-M   'P 1'
#
loop_
_entity.id
_entity.type
_entity.pdbx_description
1 polymer ?
#
loop_
_entity_poly.entity_id
_entity_poly.type
_entity_poly.pdbx_seq_one_letter_code
_entity_poly.pdbx_strand_id
1 'polypeptide(L)'
;MDDRVENGKLSAPEPARASSPAPGQPPALTPTIFHEEWWLEAASAGRFEEIRETANGQCIGRLPYLPARRSGLTSIQMPMLTHFLGPAIDEGSGSETTRLGKRISIAKALIARLPNAQSVWIKCHRDTKDTLAFQDAGYLTVVQFTSEIGPDTEARLWAGLRDTARRVIRRATERLTVAECGDPGRFMEFYERNLKERGLANGYDAKICTAVMAACQQRQAGRILMAADAQGRFHAGIFTVWDKASEYYLMTTRRLDSDNGAMSLLIWHAIKHASSNNIVFDLDGYCNPGDTQFFTRFGGVLKPRFCVQKGSVAFRIVSKFIKDH
;
A
#
# COMPACT_ATOMS: atom_id res chain seq x y z
N MET A 1 -58.49 5.31 3.39
CA MET A 1 -57.45 4.37 2.98
C MET A 1 -56.15 5.08 3.21
N ASP A 2 -55.56 4.76 4.34
CA ASP A 2 -54.36 5.42 4.89
C ASP A 2 -53.16 4.56 4.52
N ASP A 3 -52.28 5.04 3.64
CA ASP A 3 -51.00 4.42 3.38
C ASP A 3 -49.90 5.20 4.10
N ARG A 4 -49.58 4.71 5.31
CA ARG A 4 -48.37 5.17 6.03
C ARG A 4 -47.15 4.48 5.48
N VAL A 5 -46.25 5.27 4.87
CA VAL A 5 -44.91 4.84 4.52
C VAL A 5 -44.08 4.78 5.79
N GLU A 6 -43.70 3.57 6.21
CA GLU A 6 -42.75 3.33 7.31
C GLU A 6 -41.33 3.74 6.88
N ASN A 7 -40.81 4.72 7.58
CA ASN A 7 -39.37 5.10 7.51
C ASN A 7 -38.53 4.03 8.22
N GLY A 8 -38.04 3.06 7.46
CA GLY A 8 -37.00 2.12 7.92
C GLY A 8 -35.66 2.84 8.09
N LYS A 9 -35.28 3.13 9.34
CA LYS A 9 -33.91 3.49 9.72
C LYS A 9 -33.03 2.30 9.42
N LEU A 10 -32.24 2.38 8.36
CA LEU A 10 -31.07 1.51 8.15
C LEU A 10 -30.03 1.85 9.20
N SER A 11 -29.93 1.00 10.22
CA SER A 11 -28.81 1.01 11.16
C SER A 11 -27.54 0.64 10.40
N ALA A 12 -26.49 1.48 10.50
CA ALA A 12 -25.17 1.17 9.98
C ALA A 12 -24.67 -0.15 10.61
N PRO A 13 -24.05 -1.06 9.83
CA PRO A 13 -23.46 -2.28 10.37
C PRO A 13 -22.31 -1.90 11.31
N GLU A 14 -22.30 -2.48 12.52
CA GLU A 14 -21.17 -2.41 13.44
C GLU A 14 -19.90 -2.89 12.73
N PRO A 15 -18.75 -2.24 12.96
CA PRO A 15 -17.49 -2.69 12.37
C PRO A 15 -17.17 -4.09 12.91
N ALA A 16 -17.06 -5.05 12.02
CA ALA A 16 -16.66 -6.40 12.35
C ALA A 16 -15.28 -6.36 13.04
N ARG A 17 -15.24 -6.73 14.32
CA ARG A 17 -14.00 -6.92 15.07
C ARG A 17 -13.15 -7.96 14.33
N ALA A 18 -11.96 -7.56 13.89
CA ALA A 18 -10.95 -8.49 13.40
C ALA A 18 -10.83 -9.64 14.41
N SER A 19 -11.01 -10.86 13.96
CA SER A 19 -10.92 -12.06 14.80
C SER A 19 -9.54 -12.08 15.43
N SER A 20 -9.51 -12.00 16.77
CA SER A 20 -8.28 -12.24 17.54
C SER A 20 -7.80 -13.67 17.23
N PRO A 21 -6.48 -13.90 17.06
CA PRO A 21 -5.96 -15.24 16.86
C PRO A 21 -6.42 -16.16 18.02
N ALA A 22 -6.70 -17.40 17.69
CA ALA A 22 -7.10 -18.39 18.68
C ALA A 22 -6.05 -18.48 19.81
N PRO A 23 -6.45 -18.67 21.09
CA PRO A 23 -5.52 -18.77 22.20
C PRO A 23 -4.54 -19.92 21.94
N GLY A 24 -3.22 -19.61 21.88
CA GLY A 24 -2.15 -20.58 21.66
C GLY A 24 -1.47 -20.52 20.28
N GLN A 25 -1.98 -19.77 19.31
CA GLN A 25 -1.20 -19.50 18.10
C GLN A 25 -0.23 -18.34 18.35
N PRO A 26 1.08 -18.51 18.02
CA PRO A 26 2.01 -17.39 18.07
C PRO A 26 1.52 -16.27 17.17
N PRO A 27 1.72 -14.99 17.54
CA PRO A 27 1.31 -13.87 16.73
C PRO A 27 1.92 -14.01 15.33
N ALA A 28 1.08 -13.96 14.31
CA ALA A 28 1.56 -13.92 12.94
C ALA A 28 2.45 -12.68 12.78
N LEU A 29 3.67 -12.86 12.26
CA LEU A 29 4.58 -11.74 11.98
C LEU A 29 4.08 -11.00 10.72
N THR A 30 3.02 -10.24 10.89
CA THR A 30 2.34 -9.45 9.83
C THR A 30 2.37 -7.97 10.22
N PRO A 31 3.53 -7.30 10.12
CA PRO A 31 3.68 -5.89 10.50
C PRO A 31 2.81 -4.96 9.64
N THR A 32 2.43 -5.39 8.45
CA THR A 32 1.52 -4.65 7.55
C THR A 32 0.59 -5.62 6.84
N ILE A 33 -0.50 -5.11 6.23
CA ILE A 33 -1.40 -5.88 5.36
C ILE A 33 -0.64 -6.63 4.25
N PHE A 34 0.48 -6.09 3.78
CA PHE A 34 1.29 -6.67 2.71
C PHE A 34 2.01 -7.95 3.13
N HIS A 35 2.10 -8.26 4.42
CA HIS A 35 2.64 -9.51 4.97
C HIS A 35 1.56 -10.56 5.22
N GLU A 36 0.29 -10.22 5.07
CA GLU A 36 -0.80 -11.20 5.19
C GLU A 36 -0.71 -12.23 4.07
N GLU A 37 -0.89 -13.50 4.40
CA GLU A 37 -0.78 -14.61 3.45
C GLU A 37 -1.77 -14.44 2.28
N TRP A 38 -3.01 -14.07 2.58
CA TRP A 38 -4.03 -13.83 1.57
C TRP A 38 -3.67 -12.67 0.61
N TRP A 39 -2.94 -11.64 1.13
CA TRP A 39 -2.44 -10.56 0.28
C TRP A 39 -1.37 -11.07 -0.67
N LEU A 40 -0.39 -11.81 -0.13
CA LEU A 40 0.73 -12.35 -0.91
C LEU A 40 0.23 -13.32 -1.98
N GLU A 41 -0.74 -14.16 -1.65
CA GLU A 41 -1.42 -15.05 -2.61
C GLU A 41 -2.06 -14.25 -3.76
N ALA A 42 -2.92 -13.29 -3.45
CA ALA A 42 -3.60 -12.49 -4.45
C ALA A 42 -2.62 -11.66 -5.29
N ALA A 43 -1.67 -10.97 -4.66
CA ALA A 43 -0.73 -10.04 -5.29
C ALA A 43 0.36 -10.71 -6.13
N SER A 44 0.59 -12.01 -5.93
CA SER A 44 1.57 -12.81 -6.67
C SER A 44 0.93 -13.88 -7.58
N ALA A 45 -0.38 -14.02 -7.55
CA ALA A 45 -1.09 -15.17 -8.13
C ALA A 45 -0.51 -16.51 -7.63
N GLY A 46 -0.32 -16.65 -6.31
CA GLY A 46 0.20 -17.85 -5.64
C GLY A 46 1.69 -18.12 -5.86
N ARG A 47 2.45 -17.19 -6.43
CA ARG A 47 3.85 -17.42 -6.79
C ARG A 47 4.85 -16.84 -5.78
N PHE A 48 4.40 -16.26 -4.67
CA PHE A 48 5.33 -15.81 -3.63
C PHE A 48 6.00 -17.01 -2.96
N GLU A 49 7.20 -16.77 -2.46
CA GLU A 49 7.94 -17.69 -1.62
C GLU A 49 8.27 -16.99 -0.30
N GLU A 50 8.55 -17.78 0.73
CA GLU A 50 8.85 -17.23 2.05
C GLU A 50 9.95 -18.03 2.74
N ILE A 51 10.88 -17.29 3.35
CA ILE A 51 11.88 -17.85 4.25
C ILE A 51 11.40 -17.59 5.68
N ARG A 52 11.41 -18.65 6.52
CA ARG A 52 11.03 -18.57 7.93
C ARG A 52 12.19 -18.95 8.82
N GLU A 53 12.39 -18.20 9.88
CA GLU A 53 13.30 -18.52 10.99
C GLU A 53 12.48 -18.91 12.21
N THR A 54 12.84 -20.05 12.83
CA THR A 54 12.08 -20.58 13.96
C THR A 54 12.99 -20.82 15.17
N ALA A 55 12.49 -20.55 16.36
CA ALA A 55 13.12 -20.91 17.61
C ALA A 55 12.08 -21.52 18.56
N ASN A 56 12.40 -22.64 19.17
CA ASN A 56 11.50 -23.38 20.07
C ASN A 56 10.11 -23.66 19.45
N GLY A 57 10.08 -24.00 18.16
CA GLY A 57 8.85 -24.26 17.41
C GLY A 57 8.01 -23.02 17.04
N GLN A 58 8.47 -21.83 17.38
CA GLN A 58 7.80 -20.57 17.04
C GLN A 58 8.51 -19.84 15.91
N CYS A 59 7.76 -19.26 14.99
CA CYS A 59 8.32 -18.41 13.95
C CYS A 59 8.74 -17.06 14.58
N ILE A 60 10.05 -16.78 14.55
CA ILE A 60 10.64 -15.55 15.07
C ILE A 60 11.08 -14.59 13.97
N GLY A 61 11.05 -15.02 12.72
CA GLY A 61 11.38 -14.21 11.57
C GLY A 61 10.80 -14.78 10.29
N ARG A 62 10.33 -13.92 9.42
CA ARG A 62 9.87 -14.30 8.07
C ARG A 62 10.28 -13.26 7.05
N LEU A 63 10.57 -13.70 5.85
CA LEU A 63 10.92 -12.85 4.71
C LEU A 63 10.20 -13.36 3.47
N PRO A 64 9.01 -12.85 3.16
CA PRO A 64 8.32 -13.18 1.92
C PRO A 64 8.96 -12.44 0.75
N TYR A 65 8.96 -13.05 -0.43
CA TYR A 65 9.49 -12.48 -1.66
C TYR A 65 8.82 -13.07 -2.91
N LEU A 66 8.93 -12.40 -4.04
CA LEU A 66 8.46 -12.89 -5.32
C LEU A 66 9.67 -13.22 -6.22
N PRO A 67 9.97 -14.52 -6.48
CA PRO A 67 10.97 -14.88 -7.47
C PRO A 67 10.42 -14.62 -8.87
N ALA A 68 11.22 -14.03 -9.73
CA ALA A 68 10.90 -13.86 -11.15
C ALA A 68 12.08 -14.31 -12.01
N ARG A 69 11.77 -15.01 -13.11
CA ARG A 69 12.76 -15.43 -14.10
C ARG A 69 12.41 -14.83 -15.44
N ARG A 70 13.39 -14.17 -16.06
CA ARG A 70 13.27 -13.63 -17.42
C ARG A 70 14.58 -13.82 -18.16
N SER A 71 14.53 -14.46 -19.34
CA SER A 71 15.71 -14.68 -20.20
C SER A 71 16.92 -15.32 -19.46
N GLY A 72 16.65 -16.33 -18.60
CA GLY A 72 17.68 -17.02 -17.83
C GLY A 72 18.17 -16.27 -16.59
N LEU A 73 17.73 -15.03 -16.36
CA LEU A 73 18.07 -14.23 -15.19
C LEU A 73 17.02 -14.40 -14.10
N THR A 74 17.47 -14.60 -12.87
CA THR A 74 16.62 -14.64 -11.68
C THR A 74 16.62 -13.28 -11.00
N SER A 75 15.46 -12.81 -10.62
CA SER A 75 15.30 -11.60 -9.78
C SER A 75 14.35 -11.85 -8.62
N ILE A 76 14.56 -11.12 -7.54
CA ILE A 76 13.64 -11.05 -6.41
C ILE A 76 12.97 -9.70 -6.45
N GLN A 77 11.64 -9.70 -6.50
CA GLN A 77 10.83 -8.51 -6.69
C GLN A 77 9.75 -8.42 -5.60
N MET A 78 9.08 -7.30 -5.57
CA MET A 78 7.87 -7.11 -4.77
C MET A 78 6.66 -7.69 -5.53
N PRO A 79 5.72 -8.35 -4.87
CA PRO A 79 4.42 -8.67 -5.46
C PRO A 79 3.70 -7.40 -5.94
N MET A 80 2.77 -7.56 -6.88
CA MET A 80 2.03 -6.43 -7.43
C MET A 80 1.22 -5.70 -6.34
N LEU A 81 1.12 -4.38 -6.42
CA LEU A 81 0.46 -3.53 -5.43
C LEU A 81 1.02 -3.64 -3.99
N THR A 82 2.12 -4.33 -3.78
CA THR A 82 2.76 -4.49 -2.47
C THR A 82 3.73 -3.33 -2.26
N HIS A 83 3.33 -2.34 -1.45
CA HIS A 83 4.14 -1.14 -1.24
C HIS A 83 5.32 -1.37 -0.30
N PHE A 84 5.14 -2.25 0.69
CA PHE A 84 6.16 -2.57 1.67
C PHE A 84 6.21 -4.08 1.90
N LEU A 85 7.41 -4.56 2.13
CA LEU A 85 7.65 -5.96 2.49
C LEU A 85 8.86 -5.99 3.44
N GLY A 86 9.85 -6.80 3.14
CA GLY A 86 11.05 -6.95 3.97
C GLY A 86 10.84 -7.95 5.11
N PRO A 87 11.84 -8.13 5.95
CA PRO A 87 11.76 -9.10 7.03
C PRO A 87 10.82 -8.61 8.14
N ALA A 88 9.91 -9.48 8.55
CA ALA A 88 9.14 -9.34 9.77
C ALA A 88 9.84 -10.14 10.87
N ILE A 89 10.22 -9.52 11.97
CA ILE A 89 11.08 -10.10 13.01
C ILE A 89 10.47 -9.86 14.38
N ASP A 90 10.41 -10.92 15.18
CA ASP A 90 10.16 -10.83 16.62
C ASP A 90 11.49 -10.58 17.35
N GLU A 91 11.73 -9.33 17.71
CA GLU A 91 12.91 -8.94 18.48
C GLU A 91 12.85 -9.48 19.93
N GLY A 92 11.69 -9.95 20.38
CA GLY A 92 11.45 -10.35 21.75
C GLY A 92 11.49 -9.19 22.75
N SER A 93 11.81 -9.49 23.99
CA SER A 93 11.93 -8.53 25.10
C SER A 93 13.40 -8.29 25.49
N GLY A 94 13.63 -7.28 26.34
CA GLY A 94 14.94 -6.94 26.85
C GLY A 94 15.39 -5.52 26.49
N SER A 95 16.67 -5.22 26.77
CA SER A 95 17.27 -3.93 26.44
C SER A 95 17.31 -3.71 24.92
N GLU A 96 17.41 -2.45 24.48
CA GLU A 96 17.53 -2.12 23.05
C GLU A 96 18.73 -2.84 22.40
N THR A 97 19.86 -2.94 23.11
CA THR A 97 21.05 -3.67 22.65
C THR A 97 20.76 -5.15 22.44
N THR A 98 20.01 -5.78 23.35
CA THR A 98 19.62 -7.20 23.23
C THR A 98 18.69 -7.41 22.04
N ARG A 99 17.70 -6.55 21.88
CA ARG A 99 16.76 -6.59 20.74
C ARG A 99 17.47 -6.34 19.42
N LEU A 100 18.38 -5.37 19.37
CA LEU A 100 19.22 -5.11 18.18
C LEU A 100 20.03 -6.34 17.78
N GLY A 101 20.72 -6.97 18.73
CA GLY A 101 21.49 -8.19 18.46
C GLY A 101 20.62 -9.32 17.89
N LYS A 102 19.44 -9.55 18.48
CA LYS A 102 18.47 -10.53 17.99
C LYS A 102 17.98 -10.18 16.58
N ARG A 103 17.57 -8.94 16.33
CA ARG A 103 17.11 -8.48 15.03
C ARG A 103 18.13 -8.72 13.94
N ILE A 104 19.40 -8.32 14.18
CA ILE A 104 20.48 -8.52 13.22
C ILE A 104 20.72 -10.01 12.96
N SER A 105 20.77 -10.84 14.01
CA SER A 105 20.99 -12.29 13.88
C SER A 105 19.89 -12.97 13.05
N ILE A 106 18.62 -12.69 13.35
CA ILE A 106 17.48 -13.25 12.63
C ILE A 106 17.49 -12.76 11.18
N ALA A 107 17.70 -11.45 10.95
CA ALA A 107 17.77 -10.91 9.60
C ALA A 107 18.88 -11.56 8.77
N LYS A 108 20.09 -11.76 9.33
CA LYS A 108 21.19 -12.48 8.67
C LYS A 108 20.81 -13.91 8.29
N ALA A 109 20.15 -14.64 9.20
CA ALA A 109 19.70 -16.01 8.93
C ALA A 109 18.66 -16.07 7.81
N LEU A 110 17.74 -15.10 7.73
CA LEU A 110 16.76 -14.98 6.65
C LEU A 110 17.43 -14.64 5.31
N ILE A 111 18.30 -13.63 5.30
CA ILE A 111 18.98 -13.14 4.09
C ILE A 111 19.92 -14.20 3.50
N ALA A 112 20.62 -14.97 4.33
CA ALA A 112 21.54 -16.02 3.89
C ALA A 112 20.82 -17.14 3.11
N ARG A 113 19.51 -17.32 3.30
CA ARG A 113 18.68 -18.31 2.60
C ARG A 113 17.94 -17.76 1.39
N LEU A 114 18.06 -16.45 1.10
CA LEU A 114 17.53 -15.92 -0.16
C LEU A 114 18.21 -16.60 -1.35
N PRO A 115 17.45 -16.98 -2.37
CA PRO A 115 18.04 -17.59 -3.57
C PRO A 115 19.02 -16.64 -4.23
N ASN A 116 20.06 -17.21 -4.86
CA ASN A 116 21.00 -16.42 -5.63
C ASN A 116 20.28 -15.77 -6.82
N ALA A 117 20.20 -14.46 -6.82
CA ALA A 117 19.50 -13.68 -7.83
C ALA A 117 20.43 -12.57 -8.37
N GLN A 118 20.34 -12.32 -9.68
CA GLN A 118 21.08 -11.26 -10.35
C GLN A 118 20.59 -9.87 -9.98
N SER A 119 19.34 -9.79 -9.49
CA SER A 119 18.75 -8.56 -8.98
C SER A 119 17.82 -8.83 -7.81
N VAL A 120 17.92 -8.03 -6.77
CA VAL A 120 17.01 -8.01 -5.63
C VAL A 120 16.58 -6.57 -5.38
N TRP A 121 15.29 -6.36 -5.19
CA TRP A 121 14.75 -5.08 -4.78
C TRP A 121 13.60 -5.30 -3.80
N ILE A 122 13.76 -4.82 -2.56
CA ILE A 122 12.78 -4.94 -1.48
C ILE A 122 12.66 -3.59 -0.78
N LYS A 123 11.45 -3.03 -0.73
CA LYS A 123 11.11 -1.86 0.08
C LYS A 123 10.61 -2.34 1.44
N CYS A 124 11.32 -2.01 2.48
CA CYS A 124 11.04 -2.47 3.83
C CYS A 124 9.83 -1.74 4.44
N HIS A 125 9.12 -2.41 5.33
CA HIS A 125 7.96 -1.85 6.02
C HIS A 125 8.36 -0.75 7.02
N ARG A 126 7.37 0.01 7.48
CA ARG A 126 7.55 1.21 8.32
C ARG A 126 8.28 0.98 9.63
N ASP A 127 8.18 -0.23 10.20
CA ASP A 127 8.80 -0.56 11.49
C ASP A 127 10.23 -1.10 11.35
N THR A 128 10.76 -1.17 10.13
CA THR A 128 12.17 -1.54 9.90
C THR A 128 13.08 -0.42 10.42
N LYS A 129 13.83 -0.73 11.46
CA LYS A 129 14.69 0.25 12.16
C LYS A 129 16.03 0.46 11.48
N ASP A 130 16.56 -0.58 10.84
CA ASP A 130 17.85 -0.58 10.16
C ASP A 130 17.91 -1.64 9.05
N THR A 131 18.99 -1.60 8.28
CA THR A 131 19.29 -2.54 7.21
C THR A 131 20.70 -3.13 7.34
N LEU A 132 21.26 -3.16 8.54
CA LEU A 132 22.65 -3.58 8.80
C LEU A 132 22.92 -4.98 8.27
N ALA A 133 22.02 -5.93 8.53
CA ALA A 133 22.17 -7.31 8.05
C ALA A 133 22.20 -7.41 6.51
N PHE A 134 21.45 -6.55 5.81
CA PHE A 134 21.51 -6.47 4.36
C PHE A 134 22.81 -5.86 3.86
N GLN A 135 23.29 -4.80 4.52
CA GLN A 135 24.58 -4.18 4.18
C GLN A 135 25.73 -5.17 4.35
N ASP A 136 25.76 -5.92 5.46
CA ASP A 136 26.73 -6.99 5.69
C ASP A 136 26.70 -8.08 4.60
N ALA A 137 25.53 -8.35 4.03
CA ALA A 137 25.34 -9.27 2.91
C ALA A 137 25.59 -8.65 1.51
N GLY A 138 26.12 -7.42 1.47
CA GLY A 138 26.49 -6.72 0.24
C GLY A 138 25.33 -6.05 -0.50
N TYR A 139 24.21 -5.77 0.18
CA TYR A 139 23.11 -4.99 -0.40
C TYR A 139 23.36 -3.50 -0.22
N LEU A 140 22.94 -2.71 -1.19
CA LEU A 140 22.87 -1.26 -1.07
C LEU A 140 21.57 -0.87 -0.38
N THR A 141 21.66 0.07 0.55
CA THR A 141 20.48 0.71 1.17
C THR A 141 20.20 2.03 0.49
N VAL A 142 18.96 2.19 0.04
CA VAL A 142 18.45 3.44 -0.51
C VAL A 142 17.31 3.90 0.40
N VAL A 143 17.25 5.19 0.68
CA VAL A 143 16.14 5.79 1.43
C VAL A 143 15.16 6.42 0.45
N GLN A 144 13.91 5.99 0.52
CA GLN A 144 12.77 6.64 -0.11
C GLN A 144 11.95 7.37 0.95
N PHE A 145 11.14 8.32 0.55
CA PHE A 145 10.29 9.04 1.48
C PHE A 145 8.82 8.82 1.13
N THR A 146 7.99 8.73 2.16
CA THR A 146 6.54 8.84 2.06
C THR A 146 6.06 10.02 2.88
N SER A 147 4.77 10.36 2.76
CA SER A 147 4.12 11.33 3.61
C SER A 147 3.03 10.65 4.43
N GLU A 148 3.11 10.77 5.74
CA GLU A 148 2.13 10.23 6.68
C GLU A 148 1.30 11.34 7.31
N ILE A 149 -0.02 11.15 7.34
CA ILE A 149 -0.98 12.01 8.03
C ILE A 149 -1.51 11.21 9.21
N GLY A 150 -1.18 11.64 10.42
CA GLY A 150 -1.68 11.02 11.65
C GLY A 150 -3.17 11.31 11.87
N PRO A 151 -3.84 10.48 12.68
CA PRO A 151 -5.22 10.72 13.06
C PRO A 151 -5.35 11.99 13.92
N ASP A 152 -6.38 12.80 13.64
CA ASP A 152 -6.74 14.00 14.39
C ASP A 152 -8.21 14.35 14.11
N THR A 153 -8.75 15.36 14.76
CA THR A 153 -10.10 15.86 14.45
C THR A 153 -10.19 16.38 13.01
N GLU A 154 -11.34 16.21 12.37
CA GLU A 154 -11.55 16.69 10.99
C GLU A 154 -11.20 18.16 10.84
N ALA A 155 -11.50 19.00 11.85
CA ALA A 155 -11.17 20.42 11.84
C ALA A 155 -9.66 20.69 11.77
N ARG A 156 -8.84 19.93 12.54
CA ARG A 156 -7.38 20.06 12.52
C ARG A 156 -6.78 19.54 11.23
N LEU A 157 -7.24 18.38 10.76
CA LEU A 157 -6.83 17.82 9.45
C LEU A 157 -7.14 18.82 8.33
N TRP A 158 -8.34 19.42 8.34
CA TRP A 158 -8.73 20.43 7.37
C TRP A 158 -7.86 21.67 7.44
N ALA A 159 -7.56 22.17 8.66
CA ALA A 159 -6.66 23.31 8.87
C ALA A 159 -5.23 23.01 8.39
N GLY A 160 -4.77 21.77 8.50
CA GLY A 160 -3.46 21.31 8.02
C GLY A 160 -3.32 21.28 6.50
N LEU A 161 -4.42 21.26 5.73
CA LEU A 161 -4.37 21.34 4.28
C LEU A 161 -3.89 22.73 3.81
N ARG A 162 -3.12 22.78 2.73
CA ARG A 162 -2.83 24.06 2.07
C ARG A 162 -4.12 24.70 1.53
N ASP A 163 -4.17 26.03 1.47
CA ASP A 163 -5.32 26.80 0.95
C ASP A 163 -5.75 26.35 -0.46
N THR A 164 -4.78 26.03 -1.30
CA THR A 164 -5.05 25.54 -2.65
C THR A 164 -5.79 24.21 -2.62
N ALA A 165 -5.45 23.29 -1.72
CA ALA A 165 -6.16 22.00 -1.57
C ALA A 165 -7.57 22.24 -1.03
N ARG A 166 -7.72 23.04 0.03
CA ARG A 166 -9.04 23.37 0.60
C ARG A 166 -9.98 23.98 -0.44
N ARG A 167 -9.48 24.89 -1.28
CA ARG A 167 -10.27 25.55 -2.32
C ARG A 167 -10.75 24.57 -3.38
N VAL A 168 -9.87 23.69 -3.87
CA VAL A 168 -10.26 22.75 -4.93
C VAL A 168 -11.19 21.65 -4.38
N ILE A 169 -11.00 21.20 -3.13
CA ILE A 169 -11.88 20.23 -2.49
C ILE A 169 -13.29 20.81 -2.32
N ARG A 170 -13.44 22.05 -1.79
CA ARG A 170 -14.75 22.69 -1.63
C ARG A 170 -15.49 22.77 -2.96
N ARG A 171 -14.83 23.25 -4.02
CA ARG A 171 -15.43 23.35 -5.36
C ARG A 171 -15.82 21.98 -5.94
N ALA A 172 -14.99 20.96 -5.70
CA ALA A 172 -15.30 19.62 -6.16
C ALA A 172 -16.50 19.02 -5.39
N THR A 173 -16.63 19.29 -4.10
CA THR A 173 -17.77 18.82 -3.29
C THR A 173 -19.13 19.36 -3.77
N GLU A 174 -19.13 20.54 -4.41
CA GLU A 174 -20.34 21.13 -4.99
C GLU A 174 -20.79 20.44 -6.28
N ARG A 175 -19.87 19.77 -6.99
CA ARG A 175 -20.09 19.23 -8.35
C ARG A 175 -19.97 17.72 -8.44
N LEU A 176 -19.30 17.11 -7.49
CA LEU A 176 -18.99 15.69 -7.51
C LEU A 176 -19.51 15.00 -6.25
N THR A 177 -20.00 13.80 -6.43
CA THR A 177 -20.29 12.86 -5.34
C THR A 177 -19.18 11.81 -5.28
N VAL A 178 -18.80 11.43 -4.06
CA VAL A 178 -17.87 10.32 -3.80
C VAL A 178 -18.66 9.12 -3.35
N ALA A 179 -18.49 8.02 -4.06
CA ALA A 179 -19.14 6.74 -3.73
C ALA A 179 -18.10 5.61 -3.75
N GLU A 180 -18.35 4.59 -2.96
CA GLU A 180 -17.61 3.35 -2.99
C GLU A 180 -18.02 2.51 -4.18
N CYS A 181 -17.03 1.94 -4.90
CA CYS A 181 -17.26 1.04 -6.03
C CYS A 181 -17.04 -0.40 -5.57
N GLY A 182 -18.12 -1.19 -5.52
CA GLY A 182 -18.05 -2.60 -5.15
C GLY A 182 -17.52 -3.52 -6.26
N ASP A 183 -17.31 -2.99 -7.47
CA ASP A 183 -16.85 -3.76 -8.62
C ASP A 183 -15.40 -3.38 -9.01
N PRO A 184 -14.41 -4.22 -8.67
CA PRO A 184 -13.02 -4.03 -9.08
C PRO A 184 -12.81 -4.01 -10.60
N GLY A 185 -13.60 -4.77 -11.35
CA GLY A 185 -13.50 -4.80 -12.81
C GLY A 185 -13.82 -3.43 -13.42
N ARG A 186 -14.90 -2.80 -12.94
CA ARG A 186 -15.30 -1.45 -13.35
C ARG A 186 -14.23 -0.38 -13.07
N PHE A 187 -13.53 -0.51 -11.95
CA PHE A 187 -12.40 0.37 -11.64
C PHE A 187 -11.22 0.15 -12.60
N MET A 188 -10.88 -1.12 -12.87
CA MET A 188 -9.78 -1.45 -13.79
C MET A 188 -10.09 -1.02 -15.23
N GLU A 189 -11.30 -1.20 -15.73
CA GLU A 189 -11.73 -0.67 -17.03
C GLU A 189 -11.58 0.86 -17.12
N PHE A 190 -11.97 1.57 -16.05
CA PHE A 190 -11.79 3.01 -15.95
C PHE A 190 -10.31 3.39 -15.93
N TYR A 191 -9.50 2.64 -15.20
CA TYR A 191 -8.04 2.82 -15.10
C TYR A 191 -7.38 2.65 -16.49
N GLU A 192 -7.63 1.55 -17.17
CA GLU A 192 -7.05 1.21 -18.47
C GLU A 192 -7.45 2.19 -19.57
N ARG A 193 -8.73 2.59 -19.60
CA ARG A 193 -9.22 3.61 -20.51
C ARG A 193 -8.46 4.93 -20.35
N ASN A 194 -8.27 5.39 -19.12
CA ASN A 194 -7.55 6.64 -18.83
C ASN A 194 -6.06 6.57 -19.21
N LEU A 195 -5.42 5.41 -19.10
CA LEU A 195 -4.06 5.20 -19.59
C LEU A 195 -4.02 5.25 -21.12
N LYS A 196 -4.93 4.54 -21.78
CA LYS A 196 -5.03 4.51 -23.24
C LYS A 196 -5.24 5.90 -23.83
N GLU A 197 -6.13 6.71 -23.24
CA GLU A 197 -6.38 8.10 -23.65
C GLU A 197 -5.13 8.99 -23.53
N ARG A 198 -4.18 8.63 -22.66
CA ARG A 198 -2.89 9.32 -22.47
C ARG A 198 -1.76 8.72 -23.29
N GLY A 199 -1.99 7.66 -24.05
CA GLY A 199 -0.95 6.92 -24.75
C GLY A 199 0.03 6.20 -23.83
N LEU A 200 -0.38 5.87 -22.59
CA LEU A 200 0.45 5.20 -21.60
C LEU A 200 0.17 3.69 -21.58
N ALA A 201 1.22 2.90 -21.45
CA ALA A 201 1.10 1.46 -21.24
C ALA A 201 0.61 1.16 -19.81
N ASN A 202 -0.23 0.12 -19.67
CA ASN A 202 -0.58 -0.40 -18.35
C ASN A 202 0.56 -1.27 -17.82
N GLY A 203 1.21 -0.83 -16.73
CA GLY A 203 2.24 -1.58 -16.02
C GLY A 203 1.69 -2.63 -15.05
N TYR A 204 0.36 -2.69 -14.85
CA TYR A 204 -0.30 -3.61 -13.94
C TYR A 204 -1.00 -4.75 -14.68
N ASP A 205 -0.92 -5.95 -14.11
CA ASP A 205 -1.78 -7.07 -14.53
C ASP A 205 -3.18 -6.86 -13.96
N ALA A 206 -4.15 -6.62 -14.83
CA ALA A 206 -5.52 -6.32 -14.43
C ALA A 206 -6.17 -7.47 -13.64
N LYS A 207 -5.83 -8.72 -13.95
CA LYS A 207 -6.37 -9.88 -13.23
C LYS A 207 -5.86 -9.92 -11.79
N ILE A 208 -4.56 -9.68 -11.59
CA ILE A 208 -3.96 -9.61 -10.25
C ILE A 208 -4.54 -8.43 -9.48
N CYS A 209 -4.65 -7.24 -10.08
CA CYS A 209 -5.21 -6.07 -9.42
C CYS A 209 -6.66 -6.32 -9.00
N THR A 210 -7.49 -6.87 -9.87
CA THR A 210 -8.89 -7.22 -9.57
C THR A 210 -8.97 -8.25 -8.42
N ALA A 211 -8.11 -9.28 -8.43
CA ALA A 211 -8.07 -10.27 -7.37
C ALA A 211 -7.68 -9.66 -6.01
N VAL A 212 -6.67 -8.77 -5.97
CA VAL A 212 -6.27 -8.06 -4.75
C VAL A 212 -7.40 -7.19 -4.23
N MET A 213 -8.05 -6.40 -5.09
CA MET A 213 -9.17 -5.54 -4.71
C MET A 213 -10.34 -6.36 -4.14
N ALA A 214 -10.71 -7.45 -4.80
CA ALA A 214 -11.78 -8.34 -4.34
C ALA A 214 -11.43 -8.98 -2.99
N ALA A 215 -10.19 -9.45 -2.81
CA ALA A 215 -9.71 -10.01 -1.55
C ALA A 215 -9.74 -9.00 -0.40
N CYS A 216 -9.43 -7.73 -0.68
CA CYS A 216 -9.52 -6.63 0.28
C CYS A 216 -10.97 -6.32 0.66
N GLN A 217 -11.88 -6.25 -0.32
CA GLN A 217 -13.30 -5.98 -0.07
C GLN A 217 -13.94 -7.09 0.78
N GLN A 218 -13.66 -8.37 0.46
CA GLN A 218 -14.15 -9.51 1.25
C GLN A 218 -13.72 -9.48 2.71
N ARG A 219 -12.58 -8.85 3.00
CA ARG A 219 -12.00 -8.75 4.35
C ARG A 219 -12.21 -7.40 4.99
N GLN A 220 -12.94 -6.49 4.32
CA GLN A 220 -13.10 -5.12 4.77
C GLN A 220 -11.77 -4.42 5.09
N ALA A 221 -10.73 -4.74 4.31
CA ALA A 221 -9.37 -4.25 4.46
C ALA A 221 -8.94 -3.30 3.32
N GLY A 222 -9.88 -2.88 2.49
CA GLY A 222 -9.64 -1.94 1.39
C GLY A 222 -10.93 -1.56 0.68
N ARG A 223 -10.88 -0.45 -0.04
CA ARG A 223 -12.02 0.08 -0.79
C ARG A 223 -11.59 0.83 -2.03
N ILE A 224 -12.48 0.89 -2.99
CA ILE A 224 -12.36 1.70 -4.19
C ILE A 224 -13.30 2.89 -4.04
N LEU A 225 -12.78 4.12 -4.10
CA LEU A 225 -13.59 5.34 -4.11
C LEU A 225 -13.59 5.95 -5.51
N MET A 226 -14.77 6.33 -5.99
CA MET A 226 -14.97 6.98 -7.27
C MET A 226 -15.63 8.34 -7.06
N ALA A 227 -15.13 9.36 -7.76
CA ALA A 227 -15.76 10.67 -7.83
C ALA A 227 -16.51 10.80 -9.16
N ALA A 228 -17.83 11.05 -9.10
CA ALA A 228 -18.70 11.17 -10.27
C ALA A 228 -19.46 12.50 -10.25
N ASP A 229 -19.79 13.03 -11.44
CA ASP A 229 -20.68 14.18 -11.59
C ASP A 229 -22.17 13.78 -11.49
N ALA A 230 -23.06 14.78 -11.57
CA ALA A 230 -24.50 14.59 -11.50
C ALA A 230 -25.06 13.73 -12.66
N GLN A 231 -24.31 13.55 -13.75
CA GLN A 231 -24.63 12.67 -14.86
C GLN A 231 -24.09 11.25 -14.69
N GLY A 232 -23.49 10.95 -13.54
CA GLY A 232 -22.89 9.63 -13.24
C GLY A 232 -21.57 9.35 -13.95
N ARG A 233 -20.93 10.36 -14.57
CA ARG A 233 -19.64 10.19 -15.24
C ARG A 233 -18.52 10.24 -14.22
N PHE A 234 -17.67 9.23 -14.22
CA PHE A 234 -16.50 9.19 -13.35
C PHE A 234 -15.44 10.20 -13.79
N HIS A 235 -14.93 10.97 -12.83
CA HIS A 235 -13.83 11.93 -13.00
C HIS A 235 -12.50 11.38 -12.51
N ALA A 236 -12.52 10.70 -11.36
CA ALA A 236 -11.34 10.09 -10.75
C ALA A 236 -11.72 8.88 -9.90
N GLY A 237 -10.76 8.04 -9.62
CA GLY A 237 -10.90 6.90 -8.73
C GLY A 237 -9.60 6.60 -7.99
N ILE A 238 -9.71 6.10 -6.77
CA ILE A 238 -8.59 5.63 -5.95
C ILE A 238 -8.93 4.26 -5.34
N PHE A 239 -7.89 3.47 -5.12
CA PHE A 239 -7.95 2.26 -4.32
C PHE A 239 -7.05 2.43 -3.11
N THR A 240 -7.61 2.25 -1.91
CA THR A 240 -6.90 2.29 -0.64
C THR A 240 -7.10 0.99 0.12
N VAL A 241 -6.11 0.61 0.92
CA VAL A 241 -6.15 -0.57 1.79
C VAL A 241 -5.64 -0.21 3.16
N TRP A 242 -6.03 -0.96 4.18
CA TRP A 242 -5.60 -0.66 5.54
C TRP A 242 -5.32 -1.90 6.37
N ASP A 243 -4.49 -1.70 7.39
CA ASP A 243 -4.26 -2.61 8.50
C ASP A 243 -4.55 -1.89 9.83
N LYS A 244 -4.09 -2.46 10.92
CA LYS A 244 -4.28 -1.89 12.27
C LYS A 244 -3.55 -0.57 12.50
N ALA A 245 -2.58 -0.22 11.67
CA ALA A 245 -1.70 0.93 11.87
C ALA A 245 -1.87 2.01 10.81
N SER A 246 -2.19 1.64 9.58
CA SER A 246 -2.20 2.58 8.45
C SER A 246 -3.23 2.23 7.39
N GLU A 247 -3.79 3.26 6.74
CA GLU A 247 -4.43 3.17 5.43
C GLU A 247 -3.42 3.64 4.37
N TYR A 248 -3.24 2.84 3.33
CA TYR A 248 -2.28 3.06 2.26
C TYR A 248 -2.97 3.46 0.96
N TYR A 249 -2.46 4.49 0.31
CA TYR A 249 -2.90 4.95 -1.00
C TYR A 249 -2.19 4.15 -2.09
N LEU A 250 -2.88 3.20 -2.76
CA LEU A 250 -2.23 2.24 -3.65
C LEU A 250 -2.37 2.57 -5.13
N MET A 251 -3.58 2.76 -5.61
CA MET A 251 -3.82 3.04 -7.04
C MET A 251 -4.65 4.28 -7.22
N THR A 252 -4.40 4.97 -8.31
CA THR A 252 -5.11 6.19 -8.66
C THR A 252 -5.29 6.30 -10.16
N THR A 253 -6.43 6.82 -10.56
CA THR A 253 -6.69 7.15 -11.97
C THR A 253 -7.61 8.35 -12.08
N ARG A 254 -7.46 9.13 -13.17
CA ARG A 254 -8.36 10.24 -13.50
C ARG A 254 -8.47 10.41 -15.00
N ARG A 255 -9.59 10.92 -15.47
CA ARG A 255 -9.76 11.34 -16.87
C ARG A 255 -8.87 12.53 -17.21
N LEU A 256 -8.58 12.73 -18.49
CA LEU A 256 -7.86 13.92 -18.98
C LEU A 256 -8.63 15.22 -18.68
N ASP A 257 -9.93 15.20 -18.93
CA ASP A 257 -10.88 16.30 -18.71
C ASP A 257 -11.56 16.25 -17.32
N SER A 258 -10.91 15.59 -16.33
CA SER A 258 -11.47 15.49 -14.98
C SER A 258 -11.55 16.85 -14.30
N ASP A 259 -12.53 16.98 -13.37
CA ASP A 259 -12.55 18.10 -12.43
C ASP A 259 -11.22 18.19 -11.68
N ASN A 260 -10.67 19.40 -11.59
CA ASN A 260 -9.36 19.64 -10.97
C ASN A 260 -9.28 19.25 -9.49
N GLY A 261 -10.42 19.17 -8.80
CA GLY A 261 -10.52 18.81 -7.39
C GLY A 261 -10.85 17.34 -7.15
N ALA A 262 -11.23 16.59 -8.18
CA ALA A 262 -11.73 15.22 -8.02
C ALA A 262 -10.76 14.31 -7.23
N MET A 263 -9.48 14.33 -7.59
CA MET A 263 -8.46 13.54 -6.89
C MET A 263 -8.24 14.03 -5.45
N SER A 264 -8.20 15.34 -5.24
CA SER A 264 -8.03 15.91 -3.90
C SER A 264 -9.24 15.60 -3.00
N LEU A 265 -10.44 15.57 -3.56
CA LEU A 265 -11.66 15.20 -2.84
C LEU A 265 -11.60 13.72 -2.41
N LEU A 266 -11.17 12.81 -3.29
CA LEU A 266 -11.02 11.38 -2.97
C LEU A 266 -9.98 11.15 -1.86
N ILE A 267 -8.82 11.79 -1.96
CA ILE A 267 -7.79 11.71 -0.92
C ILE A 267 -8.30 12.27 0.42
N TRP A 268 -9.05 13.38 0.40
CA TRP A 268 -9.66 13.91 1.60
C TRP A 268 -10.63 12.92 2.26
N HIS A 269 -11.41 12.21 1.47
CA HIS A 269 -12.28 11.14 1.98
C HIS A 269 -11.48 9.98 2.59
N ALA A 270 -10.33 9.63 2.01
CA ALA A 270 -9.46 8.60 2.56
C ALA A 270 -8.78 9.06 3.87
N ILE A 271 -8.29 10.29 3.95
CA ILE A 271 -7.73 10.88 5.17
C ILE A 271 -8.77 10.86 6.31
N LYS A 272 -10.00 11.27 6.04
CA LYS A 272 -11.08 11.24 7.04
C LYS A 272 -11.37 9.82 7.55
N HIS A 273 -11.39 8.85 6.65
CA HIS A 273 -11.60 7.46 7.03
C HIS A 273 -10.45 6.91 7.89
N ALA A 274 -9.21 7.14 7.50
CA ALA A 274 -8.06 6.72 8.31
C ALA A 274 -8.12 7.33 9.72
N SER A 275 -8.43 8.62 9.80
CA SER A 275 -8.57 9.32 11.08
C SER A 275 -9.72 8.79 11.92
N SER A 276 -10.89 8.50 11.34
CA SER A 276 -12.03 7.94 12.07
C SER A 276 -11.77 6.53 12.62
N ASN A 277 -10.83 5.80 12.01
CA ASN A 277 -10.36 4.50 12.49
C ASN A 277 -9.11 4.60 13.38
N ASN A 278 -8.67 5.82 13.72
CA ASN A 278 -7.48 6.09 14.53
C ASN A 278 -6.20 5.47 13.98
N ILE A 279 -6.05 5.44 12.65
CA ILE A 279 -4.87 4.96 11.93
C ILE A 279 -4.23 6.06 11.07
N VAL A 280 -2.97 5.88 10.72
CA VAL A 280 -2.24 6.82 9.85
C VAL A 280 -2.70 6.67 8.40
N PHE A 281 -2.86 7.77 7.68
CA PHE A 281 -2.98 7.74 6.22
C PHE A 281 -1.60 7.90 5.58
N ASP A 282 -1.13 6.89 4.85
CA ASP A 282 0.16 6.86 4.15
C ASP A 282 -0.06 7.11 2.66
N LEU A 283 0.44 8.25 2.17
CA LEU A 283 0.32 8.66 0.76
C LEU A 283 1.24 7.86 -0.19
N ASP A 284 2.02 6.93 0.31
CA ASP A 284 2.98 6.10 -0.41
C ASP A 284 3.98 6.86 -1.25
N GLY A 285 4.94 7.27 -1.06
CA GLY A 285 6.15 7.65 -1.77
C GLY A 285 6.04 8.74 -2.82
N TYR A 286 7.12 9.47 -2.88
CA TYR A 286 7.37 10.51 -3.87
C TYR A 286 8.12 9.88 -5.05
N CYS A 287 7.42 9.62 -6.14
CA CYS A 287 7.99 8.97 -7.32
C CYS A 287 8.54 9.99 -8.32
N ASN A 288 7.97 11.20 -8.35
CA ASN A 288 8.37 12.28 -9.26
C ASN A 288 8.08 13.67 -8.65
N PRO A 289 8.62 14.75 -9.23
CA PRO A 289 8.39 16.11 -8.72
C PRO A 289 6.91 16.54 -8.67
N GLY A 290 6.08 16.04 -9.56
CA GLY A 290 4.64 16.31 -9.59
C GLY A 290 3.94 15.72 -8.36
N ASP A 291 4.28 14.51 -7.97
CA ASP A 291 3.76 13.84 -6.77
C ASP A 291 4.15 14.62 -5.52
N THR A 292 5.41 15.06 -5.43
CA THR A 292 5.90 15.89 -4.33
C THR A 292 5.05 17.15 -4.17
N GLN A 293 4.85 17.90 -5.26
CA GLN A 293 4.04 19.12 -5.23
C GLN A 293 2.57 18.83 -4.88
N PHE A 294 2.04 17.69 -5.32
CA PHE A 294 0.65 17.31 -5.06
C PHE A 294 0.45 16.87 -3.60
N PHE A 295 1.26 15.93 -3.11
CA PHE A 295 1.10 15.35 -1.77
C PHE A 295 1.41 16.34 -0.64
N THR A 296 2.35 17.25 -0.82
CA THR A 296 2.64 18.28 0.19
C THR A 296 1.47 19.24 0.47
N ARG A 297 0.39 19.19 -0.33
CA ARG A 297 -0.82 19.98 -0.09
C ARG A 297 -1.69 19.43 1.03
N PHE A 298 -1.48 18.17 1.44
CA PHE A 298 -2.34 17.49 2.41
C PHE A 298 -1.82 17.54 3.85
N GLY A 299 -0.67 18.18 4.11
CA GLY A 299 -0.20 18.45 5.47
C GLY A 299 0.48 17.27 6.18
N GLY A 300 0.89 16.25 5.44
CA GLY A 300 1.58 15.09 6.00
C GLY A 300 3.02 15.36 6.44
N VAL A 301 3.56 14.46 7.27
CA VAL A 301 4.93 14.45 7.74
C VAL A 301 5.75 13.46 6.92
N LEU A 302 6.91 13.91 6.41
CA LEU A 302 7.83 13.05 5.68
C LEU A 302 8.40 11.96 6.60
N LYS A 303 8.33 10.72 6.13
CA LYS A 303 8.87 9.53 6.81
C LYS A 303 9.81 8.76 5.87
N PRO A 304 11.02 8.39 6.34
CA PRO A 304 11.92 7.57 5.55
C PRO A 304 11.41 6.13 5.46
N ARG A 305 11.70 5.48 4.35
CA ARG A 305 11.50 4.05 4.10
C ARG A 305 12.78 3.47 3.51
N PHE A 306 13.27 2.42 4.11
CA PHE A 306 14.46 1.74 3.59
C PHE A 306 14.09 0.86 2.40
N CYS A 307 14.91 0.94 1.36
CA CYS A 307 14.88 0.01 0.24
C CYS A 307 16.24 -0.67 0.17
N VAL A 308 16.24 -1.97 0.08
CA VAL A 308 17.48 -2.74 -0.10
C VAL A 308 17.52 -3.28 -1.53
N GLN A 309 18.67 -3.12 -2.15
CA GLN A 309 18.88 -3.55 -3.53
C GLN A 309 20.23 -4.22 -3.70
N LYS A 310 20.23 -5.28 -4.50
CA LYS A 310 21.44 -5.95 -4.97
C LYS A 310 21.28 -6.22 -6.46
N GLY A 311 22.30 -5.97 -7.25
CA GLY A 311 22.24 -6.22 -8.68
C GLY A 311 23.56 -6.00 -9.35
N SER A 312 23.83 -6.79 -10.39
CA SER A 312 25.00 -6.58 -11.24
C SER A 312 24.88 -5.26 -12.02
N VAL A 313 26.01 -4.62 -12.32
CA VAL A 313 26.07 -3.41 -13.16
C VAL A 313 25.37 -3.66 -14.51
N ALA A 314 25.53 -4.86 -15.07
CA ALA A 314 24.87 -5.27 -16.30
C ALA A 314 23.34 -5.26 -16.18
N PHE A 315 22.76 -5.71 -15.06
CA PHE A 315 21.32 -5.69 -14.85
C PHE A 315 20.79 -4.25 -14.73
N ARG A 316 21.54 -3.35 -14.09
CA ARG A 316 21.19 -1.92 -14.01
C ARG A 316 21.17 -1.24 -15.38
N ILE A 317 22.09 -1.60 -16.26
CA ILE A 317 22.14 -1.08 -17.63
C ILE A 317 20.95 -1.61 -18.44
N VAL A 318 20.71 -2.94 -18.41
CA VAL A 318 19.60 -3.57 -19.14
C VAL A 318 18.23 -3.08 -18.65
N SER A 319 18.05 -2.88 -17.35
CA SER A 319 16.78 -2.38 -16.79
C SER A 319 16.50 -0.90 -17.14
N LYS A 320 17.53 -0.08 -17.37
CA LYS A 320 17.36 1.27 -17.92
C LYS A 320 16.85 1.23 -19.37
N PHE A 321 17.46 0.41 -20.21
CA PHE A 321 17.01 0.28 -21.61
C PHE A 321 15.60 -0.28 -21.78
N ILE A 322 15.08 -1.07 -20.81
CA ILE A 322 13.72 -1.62 -20.85
C ILE A 322 12.68 -0.60 -20.35
N LYS A 323 13.07 0.39 -19.55
CA LYS A 323 12.16 1.45 -19.08
C LYS A 323 12.00 2.61 -20.07
N ASP A 324 12.94 2.75 -20.99
CA ASP A 324 12.95 3.82 -22.00
C ASP A 324 12.31 3.39 -23.34
N HIS A 325 11.73 2.18 -23.39
CA HIS A 325 10.92 1.63 -24.49
C HIS A 325 9.63 1.03 -23.93
#